data_22fc28a1d1a221c864333c3528e2dc58
#
_entry.id   22fc28a1d1a221c864333c3528e2dc58
#
_cell.length_a   1.000
_cell.length_b   1.000
_cell.length_c   1.000
_cell.angle_alpha   90.00
_cell.angle_beta   90.00
_cell.angle_gamma   90.00
#
_symmetry.space_group_name_H-M   'P 1'
#
loop_
_entity.id
_entity.type
_entity.pdbx_description
1 polymer ?
#
loop_
_entity_poly.entity_id
_entity_poly.type
_entity_poly.pdbx_seq_one_letter_code
_entity_poly.pdbx_strand_id
1 'polypeptide(L)'
;MKIKRPIYLDTVNLISIILLPLTFFTFLFNYLKKLSPKVKFKVKTICVGNIYLGGTGKTPLVIKINSILKKKYKTTIIKKNYVDQKDEQKILKKNGNLLCFKNRDIAIKTAENKNFDIAI
;
A
#
# COMPACT_ATOMS: atom_id res chain seq x y z
N MET A 1 -15.91 19.94 16.88
CA MET A 1 -16.43 20.36 15.58
C MET A 1 -17.53 19.38 15.17
N LYS A 2 -18.81 19.75 15.29
CA LYS A 2 -19.91 18.87 14.87
C LYS A 2 -20.05 18.95 13.35
N ILE A 3 -19.70 17.89 12.65
CA ILE A 3 -19.91 17.77 11.20
C ILE A 3 -21.43 17.72 10.99
N LYS A 4 -22.02 18.79 10.43
CA LYS A 4 -23.43 18.80 10.04
C LYS A 4 -23.64 17.75 8.94
N ARG A 5 -24.53 16.79 9.18
CA ARG A 5 -24.94 15.84 8.15
C ARG A 5 -25.62 16.60 7.02
N PRO A 6 -25.28 16.33 5.77
CA PRO A 6 -25.95 16.97 4.66
C PRO A 6 -27.41 16.50 4.58
N ILE A 7 -28.33 17.44 4.31
CA ILE A 7 -29.80 17.28 4.35
C ILE A 7 -30.31 16.14 3.44
N TYR A 8 -29.58 15.81 2.37
CA TYR A 8 -29.94 14.72 1.46
C TYR A 8 -29.73 13.31 2.05
N LEU A 9 -29.15 13.17 3.25
CA LEU A 9 -29.02 11.89 3.94
C LEU A 9 -30.19 11.60 4.91
N ASP A 10 -30.99 12.60 5.22
CA ASP A 10 -32.06 12.48 6.22
C ASP A 10 -33.43 12.16 5.59
N THR A 11 -33.57 12.29 4.27
CA THR A 11 -34.83 12.01 3.56
C THR A 11 -34.57 11.24 2.28
N VAL A 12 -35.48 10.34 1.93
CA VAL A 12 -35.43 9.64 0.63
C VAL A 12 -35.79 10.64 -0.45
N ASN A 13 -34.78 11.27 -1.02
CA ASN A 13 -34.91 12.24 -2.10
C ASN A 13 -34.78 11.54 -3.46
N LEU A 14 -35.31 12.18 -4.50
CA LEU A 14 -35.19 11.74 -5.90
C LEU A 14 -33.73 11.43 -6.29
N ILE A 15 -32.79 12.20 -5.73
CA ILE A 15 -31.34 12.02 -5.87
C ILE A 15 -30.91 10.66 -5.27
N SER A 16 -31.43 10.27 -4.13
CA SER A 16 -31.12 8.98 -3.49
C SER A 16 -31.58 7.79 -4.34
N ILE A 17 -32.75 7.94 -5.00
CA ILE A 17 -33.28 6.89 -5.88
C ILE A 17 -32.44 6.76 -7.16
N ILE A 18 -31.99 7.88 -7.75
CA ILE A 18 -31.09 7.87 -8.91
C ILE A 18 -29.72 7.29 -8.57
N LEU A 19 -29.23 7.48 -7.34
CA LEU A 19 -27.95 6.93 -6.87
C LEU A 19 -28.03 5.45 -6.47
N LEU A 20 -29.21 4.88 -6.29
CA LEU A 20 -29.41 3.48 -5.92
C LEU A 20 -28.73 2.49 -6.90
N PRO A 21 -28.89 2.60 -8.23
CA PRO A 21 -28.20 1.70 -9.16
C PRO A 21 -26.66 1.85 -9.08
N LEU A 22 -26.14 3.04 -8.77
CA LEU A 22 -24.71 3.26 -8.60
C LEU A 22 -24.17 2.52 -7.37
N THR A 23 -24.93 2.49 -6.28
CA THR A 23 -24.56 1.72 -5.07
C THR A 23 -24.56 0.22 -5.34
N PHE A 24 -25.50 -0.27 -6.14
CA PHE A 24 -25.53 -1.66 -6.56
C PHE A 24 -24.27 -2.05 -7.38
N PHE A 25 -23.85 -1.18 -8.31
CA PHE A 25 -22.62 -1.39 -9.07
C PHE A 25 -21.38 -1.42 -8.18
N THR A 26 -21.27 -0.50 -7.24
CA THR A 26 -20.14 -0.46 -6.30
C THR A 26 -20.14 -1.69 -5.39
N PHE A 27 -21.29 -2.14 -4.93
CA PHE A 27 -21.44 -3.37 -4.14
C PHE A 27 -21.00 -4.60 -4.95
N LEU A 28 -21.50 -4.76 -6.18
CA LEU A 28 -21.15 -5.85 -7.07
C LEU A 28 -19.64 -5.86 -7.37
N PHE A 29 -19.07 -4.70 -7.67
CA PHE A 29 -17.63 -4.58 -7.94
C PHE A 29 -16.77 -4.96 -6.72
N ASN A 30 -17.17 -4.52 -5.52
CA ASN A 30 -16.47 -4.88 -4.28
C ASN A 30 -16.62 -6.38 -3.96
N TYR A 31 -17.78 -6.96 -4.25
CA TYR A 31 -18.02 -8.39 -4.09
C TYR A 31 -17.12 -9.22 -5.02
N LEU A 32 -17.07 -8.88 -6.31
CA LEU A 32 -16.18 -9.52 -7.29
C LEU A 32 -14.70 -9.38 -6.90
N LYS A 33 -14.30 -8.21 -6.42
CA LYS A 33 -12.93 -7.97 -5.94
C LYS A 33 -12.58 -8.82 -4.71
N LYS A 34 -13.56 -9.12 -3.84
CA LYS A 34 -13.36 -9.98 -2.67
C LYS A 34 -13.16 -11.45 -3.07
N LEU A 35 -13.67 -11.88 -4.22
CA LEU A 35 -13.49 -13.22 -4.77
C LEU A 35 -12.11 -13.42 -5.41
N SER A 36 -11.35 -12.35 -5.67
CA SER A 36 -9.99 -12.45 -6.20
C SER A 36 -9.08 -13.23 -5.25
N PRO A 37 -8.32 -14.22 -5.75
CA PRO A 37 -7.46 -15.04 -4.91
C PRO A 37 -6.42 -14.20 -4.21
N LYS A 38 -6.41 -14.28 -2.87
CA LYS A 38 -5.38 -13.63 -2.06
C LYS A 38 -4.08 -14.41 -2.20
N VAL A 39 -3.09 -13.81 -2.82
CA VAL A 39 -1.75 -14.40 -2.91
C VAL A 39 -1.14 -14.40 -1.51
N LYS A 40 -0.81 -15.59 -0.99
CA LYS A 40 -0.10 -15.76 0.26
C LYS A 40 1.40 -15.79 -0.03
N PHE A 41 2.15 -14.94 0.66
CA PHE A 41 3.61 -14.93 0.59
C PHE A 41 4.20 -15.50 1.88
N LYS A 42 5.34 -16.20 1.78
CA LYS A 42 6.08 -16.71 2.97
C LYS A 42 6.89 -15.62 3.64
N VAL A 43 7.36 -14.62 2.86
CA VAL A 43 8.12 -13.47 3.36
C VAL A 43 7.24 -12.61 4.27
N LYS A 44 7.73 -12.32 5.47
CA LYS A 44 7.07 -11.39 6.39
C LYS A 44 7.14 -9.98 5.83
N THR A 45 6.01 -9.28 5.77
CA THR A 45 5.95 -7.94 5.18
C THR A 45 5.60 -6.88 6.21
N ILE A 46 6.34 -5.79 6.22
CA ILE A 46 6.07 -4.59 7.02
C ILE A 46 5.65 -3.48 6.07
N CYS A 47 4.40 -3.04 6.16
CA CYS A 47 3.89 -1.98 5.31
C CYS A 47 4.02 -0.61 6.00
N VAL A 48 4.79 0.29 5.40
CA VAL A 48 4.91 1.67 5.84
C VAL A 48 4.03 2.56 4.97
N GLY A 49 2.97 3.09 5.54
CA GLY A 49 1.98 3.92 4.87
C GLY A 49 1.84 5.32 5.47
N ASN A 50 1.08 6.17 4.81
CA ASN A 50 0.68 7.48 5.31
C ASN A 50 -0.81 7.51 5.63
N ILE A 51 -1.15 8.29 6.67
CA ILE A 51 -2.52 8.71 6.95
C ILE A 51 -2.79 10.05 6.26
N TYR A 52 -1.78 10.91 6.11
CA TYR A 52 -1.90 12.24 5.49
C TYR A 52 -1.17 12.32 4.16
N LEU A 53 -1.65 13.20 3.28
CA LEU A 53 -0.96 13.56 2.04
C LEU A 53 0.25 14.44 2.36
N GLY A 54 1.41 14.15 1.75
CA GLY A 54 2.62 14.95 1.87
C GLY A 54 3.84 14.22 2.42
N GLY A 55 4.89 14.96 2.68
CA GLY A 55 6.23 14.50 3.11
C GLY A 55 6.28 14.07 4.57
N THR A 56 5.62 12.99 4.95
CA THR A 56 5.48 12.51 6.34
C THR A 56 6.65 11.67 6.85
N GLY A 57 7.84 11.76 6.24
CA GLY A 57 9.04 11.09 6.73
C GLY A 57 9.07 9.57 6.53
N LYS A 58 8.31 9.00 5.57
CA LYS A 58 8.31 7.55 5.28
C LYS A 58 9.70 7.01 4.96
N THR A 59 10.44 7.67 4.10
CA THR A 59 11.75 7.22 3.65
C THR A 59 12.75 7.10 4.79
N PRO A 60 12.92 8.12 5.67
CA PRO A 60 13.74 7.99 6.87
C PRO A 60 13.28 6.87 7.81
N LEU A 61 11.96 6.70 7.97
CA LEU A 61 11.39 5.63 8.81
C LEU A 61 11.73 4.25 8.26
N VAL A 62 11.56 4.02 6.96
CA VAL A 62 11.92 2.76 6.30
C VAL A 62 13.39 2.45 6.48
N ILE A 63 14.28 3.44 6.30
CA ILE A 63 15.73 3.29 6.49
C ILE A 63 16.03 2.90 7.95
N LYS A 64 15.39 3.56 8.91
CA LYS A 64 15.59 3.25 10.33
C LYS A 64 15.12 1.85 10.69
N ILE A 65 13.92 1.44 10.25
CA ILE A 65 13.40 0.08 10.44
C ILE A 65 14.36 -0.94 9.82
N ASN A 66 14.77 -0.72 8.56
CA ASN A 66 15.72 -1.59 7.87
C ASN A 66 17.05 -1.71 8.63
N SER A 67 17.60 -0.60 9.15
CA SER A 67 18.86 -0.60 9.90
C SER A 67 18.79 -1.42 11.20
N ILE A 68 17.63 -1.48 11.83
CA ILE A 68 17.40 -2.27 13.03
C ILE A 68 17.27 -3.76 12.67
N LEU A 69 16.42 -4.05 11.68
CA LEU A 69 16.08 -5.43 11.32
C LEU A 69 17.21 -6.17 10.63
N LYS A 70 18.02 -5.50 9.80
CA LYS A 70 19.16 -6.12 9.09
C LYS A 70 20.22 -6.72 10.00
N LYS A 71 20.21 -6.37 11.31
CA LYS A 71 21.13 -6.97 12.29
C LYS A 71 20.82 -8.43 12.59
N LYS A 72 19.55 -8.87 12.43
CA LYS A 72 19.08 -10.21 12.78
C LYS A 72 18.46 -10.97 11.59
N TYR A 73 18.01 -10.25 10.56
CA TYR A 73 17.23 -10.81 9.46
C TYR A 73 17.79 -10.34 8.12
N LYS A 74 17.63 -11.15 7.10
CA LYS A 74 17.92 -10.78 5.72
C LYS A 74 16.76 -9.94 5.18
N THR A 75 16.95 -8.60 5.16
CA THR A 75 15.89 -7.64 4.84
C THR A 75 16.01 -7.10 3.42
N THR A 76 14.86 -6.76 2.83
CA THR A 76 14.78 -6.03 1.57
C THR A 76 13.76 -4.91 1.65
N ILE A 77 13.99 -3.82 0.93
CA ILE A 77 13.06 -2.71 0.81
C ILE A 77 12.33 -2.88 -0.51
N ILE A 78 10.99 -2.82 -0.48
CA ILE A 78 10.17 -2.92 -1.69
C ILE A 78 9.51 -1.57 -1.97
N LYS A 79 9.75 -1.05 -3.16
CA LYS A 79 9.12 0.17 -3.63
C LYS A 79 8.53 -0.03 -5.02
N LYS A 80 7.34 0.57 -5.24
CA LYS A 80 6.78 0.65 -6.58
C LYS A 80 7.64 1.60 -7.43
N ASN A 81 7.93 1.21 -8.65
CA ASN A 81 8.71 2.03 -9.57
C ASN A 81 7.86 3.21 -10.06
N TYR A 82 8.26 4.43 -9.70
CA TYR A 82 7.72 5.69 -10.20
C TYR A 82 8.83 6.48 -10.86
N VAL A 83 8.57 6.99 -12.06
CA VAL A 83 9.56 7.74 -12.86
C VAL A 83 10.03 8.99 -12.14
N ASP A 84 9.12 9.66 -11.42
CA ASP A 84 9.36 10.95 -10.75
C ASP A 84 10.05 10.83 -9.38
N GLN A 85 10.33 9.61 -8.90
CA GLN A 85 10.89 9.38 -7.56
C GLN A 85 12.26 8.71 -7.59
N LYS A 86 13.08 9.06 -8.58
CA LYS A 86 14.43 8.48 -8.76
C LYS A 86 15.36 8.80 -7.59
N ASP A 87 15.25 10.00 -7.01
CA ASP A 87 16.12 10.42 -5.90
C ASP A 87 15.83 9.62 -4.63
N GLU A 88 14.56 9.39 -4.32
CA GLU A 88 14.17 8.53 -3.21
C GLU A 88 14.65 7.09 -3.40
N GLN A 89 14.56 6.56 -4.64
CA GLN A 89 15.08 5.23 -4.97
C GLN A 89 16.60 5.13 -4.77
N LYS A 90 17.37 6.17 -5.14
CA LYS A 90 18.82 6.22 -4.90
C LYS A 90 19.15 6.19 -3.42
N ILE A 91 18.43 6.97 -2.60
CA ILE A 91 18.62 7.00 -1.15
C ILE A 91 18.33 5.62 -0.53
N LEU A 92 17.22 4.99 -0.91
CA LEU A 92 16.86 3.66 -0.40
C LEU A 92 17.87 2.58 -0.85
N LYS A 93 18.34 2.63 -2.10
CA LYS A 93 19.33 1.69 -2.63
C LYS A 93 20.67 1.81 -1.90
N LYS A 94 21.07 3.03 -1.49
CA LYS A 94 22.29 3.27 -0.71
C LYS A 94 22.20 2.67 0.72
N ASN A 95 20.99 2.60 1.29
CA ASN A 95 20.76 2.18 2.67
C ASN A 95 20.30 0.72 2.83
N GLY A 96 20.08 -0.01 1.72
CA GLY A 96 19.66 -1.42 1.79
C GLY A 96 19.40 -2.05 0.44
N ASN A 97 19.03 -3.32 0.46
CA ASN A 97 18.61 -4.04 -0.74
C ASN A 97 17.26 -3.52 -1.21
N LEU A 98 17.23 -2.79 -2.32
CA LEU A 98 16.02 -2.24 -2.90
C LEU A 98 15.51 -3.11 -4.05
N LEU A 99 14.27 -3.57 -3.96
CA LEU A 99 13.52 -4.21 -5.04
C LEU A 99 12.46 -3.23 -5.57
N CYS A 100 12.64 -2.78 -6.81
CA CYS A 100 11.79 -1.78 -7.44
C CYS A 100 11.12 -2.36 -8.68
N PHE A 101 9.79 -2.56 -8.63
CA PHE A 101 9.00 -3.15 -9.70
C PHE A 101 7.70 -2.34 -9.92
N LYS A 102 7.09 -2.51 -11.10
CA LYS A 102 5.77 -1.91 -11.38
C LYS A 102 4.68 -2.48 -10.45
N ASN A 103 4.74 -3.79 -10.17
CA ASN A 103 3.79 -4.49 -9.30
C ASN A 103 4.49 -4.95 -8.02
N ARG A 104 3.88 -4.67 -6.86
CA ARG A 104 4.40 -5.08 -5.56
C ARG A 104 4.43 -6.60 -5.37
N ASP A 105 3.44 -7.30 -5.92
CA ASP A 105 3.37 -8.77 -5.85
C ASP A 105 4.57 -9.44 -6.49
N ILE A 106 5.03 -8.91 -7.63
CA ILE A 106 6.24 -9.39 -8.31
C ILE A 106 7.48 -9.12 -7.44
N ALA A 107 7.54 -7.95 -6.81
CA ALA A 107 8.64 -7.61 -5.90
C ALA A 107 8.71 -8.54 -4.69
N ILE A 108 7.55 -8.88 -4.09
CA ILE A 108 7.48 -9.78 -2.94
C ILE A 108 7.85 -11.21 -3.36
N LYS A 109 7.35 -11.72 -4.50
CA LYS A 109 7.77 -13.01 -5.07
C LYS A 109 9.27 -13.06 -5.32
N THR A 110 9.84 -11.98 -5.85
CA THR A 110 11.30 -11.89 -6.07
C THR A 110 12.06 -11.89 -4.75
N ALA A 111 11.54 -11.24 -3.72
CA ALA A 111 12.11 -11.28 -2.38
C ALA A 111 12.09 -12.70 -1.79
N GLU A 112 10.99 -13.41 -1.99
CA GLU A 112 10.83 -14.81 -1.59
C GLU A 112 11.86 -15.72 -2.29
N ASN A 113 11.97 -15.61 -3.63
CA ASN A 113 12.93 -16.39 -4.42
C ASN A 113 14.40 -16.10 -4.05
N LYS A 114 14.70 -14.91 -3.55
CA LYS A 114 16.03 -14.51 -3.05
C LYS A 114 16.26 -14.84 -1.58
N ASN A 115 15.34 -15.57 -0.95
CA ASN A 115 15.40 -15.97 0.46
C ASN A 115 15.61 -14.78 1.40
N PHE A 116 14.80 -13.72 1.23
CA PHE A 116 14.70 -12.66 2.23
C PHE A 116 13.68 -13.05 3.29
N ASP A 117 13.99 -12.71 4.55
CA ASP A 117 13.12 -13.02 5.70
C ASP A 117 12.02 -11.96 5.84
N ILE A 118 12.37 -10.69 5.61
CA ILE A 118 11.49 -9.56 5.82
C ILE A 118 11.56 -8.59 4.63
N ALA A 119 10.40 -8.17 4.14
CA ALA A 119 10.21 -7.13 3.15
C ALA A 119 9.53 -5.90 3.81
N ILE A 120 10.08 -4.70 3.59
CA ILE A 120 9.60 -3.43 4.15
C ILE A 120 9.04 -2.56 3.03
#